data_dac242b8970f994cff73b7c85c05986e
#
_entry.id   dac242b8970f994cff73b7c85c05986e
#
_cell.length_a   1.000
_cell.length_b   1.000
_cell.length_c   1.000
_cell.angle_alpha   90.00
_cell.angle_beta   90.00
_cell.angle_gamma   90.00
#
_symmetry.space_group_name_H-M   'P 1'
#
loop_
_entity.id
_entity.type
_entity.pdbx_description
1 polymer ?
#
loop_
_entity_poly.entity_id
_entity_poly.type
_entity_poly.pdbx_seq_one_letter_code
_entity_poly.pdbx_strand_id
1 'polypeptide(L)' 'MNDDTFNMEIRKYLKKVGITSQREIEHAVLKAIESGSLNGAEKFEVRMTLSVPALAIEHEVVGQIALEE' A
#
# COMPACT_ATOMS: atom_id res chain seq x y z
N MET A 1 -24.57 -14.74 -8.83
CA MET A 1 -23.17 -14.33 -8.69
C MET A 1 -22.27 -15.52 -8.92
N ASN A 2 -21.15 -15.33 -9.57
CA ASN A 2 -20.14 -16.38 -9.76
C ASN A 2 -19.04 -16.16 -8.74
N ASP A 3 -18.95 -17.05 -7.76
CA ASP A 3 -17.99 -16.91 -6.64
C ASP A 3 -16.53 -16.97 -7.11
N ASP A 4 -16.21 -17.80 -8.08
CA ASP A 4 -14.85 -17.90 -8.60
C ASP A 4 -14.42 -16.63 -9.31
N THR A 5 -15.31 -16.06 -10.12
CA THR A 5 -15.05 -14.80 -10.80
C THR A 5 -14.87 -13.68 -9.80
N PHE A 6 -15.73 -13.60 -8.81
CA PHE A 6 -15.66 -12.58 -7.77
C PHE A 6 -14.35 -12.64 -7.01
N ASN A 7 -13.96 -13.82 -6.56
CA ASN A 7 -12.68 -13.99 -5.85
C ASN A 7 -11.49 -13.63 -6.72
N MET A 8 -11.52 -14.02 -7.99
CA MET A 8 -10.44 -13.69 -8.92
C MET A 8 -10.32 -12.19 -9.13
N GLU A 9 -11.43 -11.49 -9.27
CA GLU A 9 -11.44 -10.03 -9.47
C GLU A 9 -10.88 -9.30 -8.24
N ILE A 10 -11.21 -9.77 -7.02
CA ILE A 10 -10.66 -9.20 -5.79
C ILE A 10 -9.14 -9.36 -5.77
N ARG A 11 -8.65 -10.57 -6.03
CA ARG A 11 -7.22 -10.86 -6.01
C ARG A 11 -6.46 -10.05 -7.05
N LYS A 12 -7.03 -9.93 -8.23
CA LYS A 12 -6.46 -9.17 -9.34
C LYS A 12 -6.32 -7.70 -8.95
N TYR A 13 -7.36 -7.14 -8.37
CA TYR A 13 -7.35 -5.75 -7.91
C TYR A 13 -6.31 -5.54 -6.80
N LEU A 14 -6.30 -6.41 -5.78
CA LEU A 14 -5.36 -6.28 -4.67
C LEU A 14 -3.91 -6.46 -5.10
N LYS A 15 -3.66 -7.31 -6.09
CA LYS A 15 -2.32 -7.44 -6.66
C LYS A 15 -1.87 -6.14 -7.30
N LYS A 16 -2.76 -5.50 -8.05
CA LYS A 16 -2.50 -4.20 -8.67
C LYS A 16 -2.22 -3.14 -7.61
N VAL A 17 -3.04 -3.09 -6.56
CA VAL A 17 -2.85 -2.16 -5.45
C VAL A 17 -1.49 -2.38 -4.79
N GLY A 18 -1.15 -3.63 -4.51
CA GLY A 18 0.13 -3.96 -3.88
C GLY A 18 1.33 -3.56 -4.72
N ILE A 19 1.31 -3.90 -6.00
CA ILE A 19 2.42 -3.61 -6.91
C ILE A 19 2.60 -2.10 -7.09
N THR A 20 1.53 -1.38 -7.36
CA THR A 20 1.63 0.06 -7.62
C THR A 20 1.97 0.83 -6.35
N SER A 21 1.41 0.43 -5.22
CA SER A 21 1.71 1.07 -3.93
C SER A 21 3.15 0.83 -3.51
N GLN A 22 3.67 -0.37 -3.73
CA GLN A 22 5.08 -0.67 -3.43
C GLN A 22 6.01 0.25 -4.22
N ARG A 23 5.73 0.46 -5.50
CA ARG A 23 6.53 1.37 -6.33
C ARG A 23 6.52 2.79 -5.81
N GLU A 24 5.36 3.27 -5.38
CA GLU A 24 5.23 4.61 -4.82
C GLU A 24 6.05 4.76 -3.54
N ILE A 25 6.00 3.77 -2.67
CA ILE A 25 6.76 3.80 -1.42
C ILE A 25 8.26 3.74 -1.70
N GLU A 26 8.71 2.82 -2.56
CA GLU A 26 10.11 2.69 -2.93
C GLU A 26 10.66 3.97 -3.51
N HIS A 27 9.93 4.56 -4.44
CA HIS A 27 10.35 5.78 -5.11
C HIS A 27 10.47 6.95 -4.13
N ALA A 28 9.47 7.11 -3.26
CA ALA A 28 9.46 8.18 -2.28
C ALA A 28 10.59 8.04 -1.25
N VAL A 29 10.86 6.80 -0.80
CA VAL A 29 11.94 6.53 0.16
C VAL A 29 13.30 6.84 -0.46
N LEU A 30 13.56 6.36 -1.68
CA LEU A 30 14.83 6.62 -2.36
C LEU A 30 15.06 8.12 -2.55
N LYS A 31 14.01 8.83 -2.93
CA LYS A 31 14.09 10.27 -3.13
C LYS A 31 14.37 11.00 -1.82
N ALA A 32 13.76 10.56 -0.73
CA ALA A 32 13.97 11.14 0.59
C ALA A 32 15.39 10.89 1.12
N ILE A 33 15.95 9.71 0.82
CA ILE A 33 17.35 9.42 1.18
C ILE A 33 18.31 10.30 0.38
N GLU A 34 18.06 10.45 -0.91
CA GLU A 34 18.89 11.32 -1.75
C GLU A 34 18.88 12.77 -1.29
N SER A 35 17.74 13.27 -0.86
CA SER A 35 17.61 14.64 -0.40
C SER A 35 18.08 14.86 1.06
N GLY A 36 18.40 13.78 1.76
CA GLY A 36 18.81 13.84 3.15
C GLY A 36 17.67 13.90 4.16
N SER A 37 16.41 13.79 3.71
CA SER A 37 15.26 13.79 4.61
C SER A 37 15.19 12.52 5.44
N LEU A 38 15.69 11.41 4.90
CA LEU A 38 15.80 10.12 5.58
C LEU A 38 17.26 9.65 5.54
N ASN A 39 17.66 8.91 6.55
CA ASN A 39 19.03 8.36 6.63
C ASN A 39 19.12 6.86 6.36
N GLY A 40 17.99 6.18 6.20
CA GLY A 40 17.96 4.75 5.92
C GLY A 40 17.72 3.87 7.13
N ALA A 41 17.56 4.44 8.31
CA ALA A 41 17.36 3.69 9.55
C ALA A 41 15.96 3.91 10.16
N GLU A 42 15.14 4.68 9.51
CA GLU A 42 13.84 5.05 10.05
C GLU A 42 12.80 3.94 9.95
N LYS A 43 11.76 4.13 10.73
CA LYS A 43 10.56 3.33 10.71
C LYS A 43 9.40 4.31 10.67
N PHE A 44 8.47 4.11 9.77
CA PHE A 44 7.35 5.05 9.61
C PHE A 44 6.02 4.34 9.43
N GLU A 45 4.97 5.07 9.78
CA GLU A 45 3.61 4.58 9.65
C GLU A 45 3.14 4.67 8.20
N VAL A 46 2.40 3.66 7.77
CA VAL A 46 1.77 3.62 6.46
C VAL A 46 0.28 3.37 6.64
N ARG A 47 -0.55 4.09 5.92
CA ARG A 47 -2.00 3.93 5.93
C ARG A 47 -2.50 3.69 4.53
N MET A 48 -3.39 2.71 4.40
CA MET A 48 -4.06 2.42 3.15
C MET A 48 -5.56 2.47 3.41
N THR A 49 -6.28 3.26 2.64
CA THR A 49 -7.73 3.37 2.80
C THR A 49 -8.43 2.69 1.64
N LEU A 50 -9.30 1.73 1.96
CA LEU A 50 -10.16 1.10 0.98
C LEU A 50 -11.51 1.77 1.03
N SER A 51 -11.91 2.37 -0.08
CA SER A 51 -13.22 3.00 -0.21
C SER A 51 -14.00 2.32 -1.33
N VAL A 52 -15.16 1.78 -1.00
CA VAL A 52 -16.08 1.20 -1.98
C VAL A 52 -17.46 1.83 -1.76
N PRO A 53 -17.73 2.97 -2.41
CA PRO A 53 -18.98 3.72 -2.18
C PRO A 53 -20.24 2.90 -2.40
N ALA A 54 -20.23 2.03 -3.41
CA ALA A 54 -21.39 1.19 -3.74
C ALA A 54 -21.77 0.24 -2.59
N LEU A 55 -20.82 -0.08 -1.71
CA LEU A 55 -21.02 -1.01 -0.60
C LEU A 55 -20.90 -0.33 0.75
N ALA A 56 -20.78 1.00 0.75
CA ALA A 56 -20.59 1.80 1.97
C ALA A 56 -19.40 1.32 2.80
N ILE A 57 -18.33 0.88 2.13
CA ILE A 57 -17.11 0.44 2.80
C ILE A 57 -16.12 1.60 2.88
N GLU A 58 -15.64 1.86 4.09
CA GLU A 58 -14.50 2.72 4.37
C GLU A 58 -13.63 1.95 5.35
N HIS A 59 -12.51 1.44 4.88
CA HIS A 59 -11.66 0.57 5.69
C HIS A 59 -10.21 1.03 5.61
N GLU A 60 -9.62 1.28 6.78
CA GLU A 60 -8.24 1.73 6.86
C GLU A 60 -7.35 0.61 7.37
N VAL A 61 -6.24 0.38 6.69
CA VAL A 61 -5.23 -0.60 7.10
C VAL A 61 -3.98 0.18 7.49
N VAL A 62 -3.61 0.09 8.75
CA VAL A 62 -2.46 0.80 9.29
C VAL A 62 -1.35 -0.20 9.59
N GLY A 63 -0.13 0.15 9.21
CA GLY A 63 1.02 -0.67 9.48
C GLY A 63 2.27 0.18 9.62
N GLN A 64 3.38 -0.46 9.83
CA GLN A 64 4.66 0.22 9.89
C GLN A 64 5.66 -0.45 8.96
N ILE A 65 6.51 0.36 8.36
CA ILE A 65 7.58 -0.11 7.49
C ILE A 65 8.90 0.36 8.07
N ALA A 66 9.81 -0.58 8.24
CA ALA A 66 11.16 -0.31 8.70
C ALA A 66 12.10 -0.33 7.50
N LEU A 67 13.03 0.63 7.44
CA LEU A 67 14.03 0.69 6.38
C LEU A 67 15.22 -0.22 6.64
N GLU A 68 15.45 -0.60 7.91
CA GLU A 68 16.42 -1.63 8.28
C GLU A 68 15.96 -2.36 9.53
N GLU A 69 16.57 -3.48 9.83
CA GLU A 69 16.23 -4.32 10.98
C GLU A 69 16.67 -3.75 12.32
#